data_e80cdf253b09bcffd10da0f0008f52ab
#
_entry.id   e80cdf253b09bcffd10da0f0008f52ab
#
_cell.length_a   1.000
_cell.length_b   1.000
_cell.length_c   1.000
_cell.angle_alpha   90.00
_cell.angle_beta   90.00
_cell.angle_gamma   90.00
#
_symmetry.space_group_name_H-M   'P 1'
#
loop_
_entity.id
_entity.type
_entity.pdbx_description
1 polymer ?
#
loop_
_entity_poly.entity_id
_entity_poly.type
_entity_poly.pdbx_seq_one_letter_code
_entity_poly.pdbx_strand_id
1 'polypeptide(L)'
;MGKGRNVWYCMGYILALGDCEAVALHDCDIVTYNRNLLARLVYPVANPKFNFDFCKGYYPRVSNKKVKGRVARLLVSPLLRALEKTIGFKEYISFIDSFRYPLAGEFSFRRRVLKDIRIPFDWGLEIGVLSEMYRNYASNRLCQVDIADVYDHKHQDISLGDNTKGLSRMSTDIIKAVIRKLASQGETFSMSIFRSLKATY
;
A
#
# COMPACT_ATOMS: atom_id res chain seq x y z
N MET A 1 2.13 3.07 -17.94
CA MET A 1 3.02 3.53 -16.86
C MET A 1 2.24 3.42 -15.55
N GLY A 2 2.90 3.07 -14.43
CA GLY A 2 2.24 2.92 -13.14
C GLY A 2 2.49 4.11 -12.23
N LYS A 3 1.69 4.23 -11.16
CA LYS A 3 1.78 5.26 -10.12
C LYS A 3 3.18 5.34 -9.48
N GLY A 4 3.79 4.20 -9.22
CA GLY A 4 5.08 4.13 -8.52
C GLY A 4 6.21 4.86 -9.22
N ARG A 5 6.23 4.91 -10.56
CA ARG A 5 7.24 5.67 -11.30
C ARG A 5 7.17 7.17 -11.02
N ASN A 6 5.96 7.74 -11.00
CA ASN A 6 5.78 9.16 -10.69
C ASN A 6 6.22 9.47 -9.26
N VAL A 7 5.83 8.61 -8.32
CA VAL A 7 6.21 8.74 -6.91
C VAL A 7 7.73 8.66 -6.74
N TRP A 8 8.39 7.75 -7.46
CA TRP A 8 9.85 7.62 -7.43
C TRP A 8 10.58 8.90 -7.86
N TYR A 9 10.13 9.55 -8.94
CA TYR A 9 10.69 10.84 -9.36
C TYR A 9 10.45 11.95 -8.32
N CYS A 10 9.25 12.02 -7.73
CA CYS A 10 8.95 12.99 -6.68
C CYS A 10 9.83 12.78 -5.44
N MET A 11 10.04 11.52 -5.04
CA MET A 11 10.92 11.19 -3.92
C MET A 11 12.38 11.58 -4.18
N GLY A 12 12.89 11.33 -5.40
CA GLY A 12 14.22 11.75 -5.80
C GLY A 12 14.40 13.27 -5.76
N TYR A 13 13.40 14.02 -6.26
CA TYR A 13 13.39 15.47 -6.19
C TYR A 13 13.42 15.98 -4.74
N ILE A 14 12.58 15.43 -3.87
CA ILE A 14 12.54 15.79 -2.44
C ILE A 14 13.87 15.50 -1.74
N LEU A 15 14.50 14.38 -2.06
CA LEU A 15 15.83 14.07 -1.52
C LEU A 15 16.89 15.07 -1.98
N ALA A 16 16.82 15.54 -3.24
CA ALA A 16 17.75 16.52 -3.78
C ALA A 16 17.57 17.90 -3.16
N LEU A 17 16.35 18.32 -2.88
CA LEU A 17 16.07 19.61 -2.18
C LEU A 17 16.63 19.62 -0.75
N GLY A 18 16.45 18.55 -0.01
CA GLY A 18 17.06 18.38 1.30
C GLY A 18 16.50 19.18 2.47
N ASP A 19 15.47 19.99 2.26
CA ASP A 19 14.95 21.00 3.19
C ASP A 19 13.71 20.55 4.00
N CYS A 20 13.27 19.30 3.86
CA CYS A 20 12.13 18.76 4.60
C CYS A 20 12.53 17.64 5.58
N GLU A 21 11.77 17.47 6.66
CA GLU A 21 11.96 16.39 7.62
C GLU A 21 10.98 15.25 7.43
N ALA A 22 9.77 15.56 6.96
CA ALA A 22 8.70 14.59 6.73
C ALA A 22 8.11 14.77 5.33
N VAL A 23 7.66 13.67 4.76
CA VAL A 23 7.04 13.62 3.43
C VAL A 23 5.72 12.88 3.54
N ALA A 24 4.69 13.40 2.91
CA ALA A 24 3.39 12.74 2.80
C ALA A 24 3.01 12.54 1.32
N LEU A 25 2.41 11.40 1.07
CA LEU A 25 1.83 11.05 -0.22
C LEU A 25 0.31 11.05 -0.11
N HIS A 26 -0.35 11.67 -1.07
CA HIS A 26 -1.79 11.64 -1.26
C HIS A 26 -2.11 11.34 -2.73
N ASP A 27 -3.21 10.64 -2.97
CA ASP A 27 -3.75 10.53 -4.31
C ASP A 27 -4.26 11.90 -4.77
N CYS A 28 -4.02 12.26 -6.04
CA CYS A 28 -4.35 13.59 -6.57
C CYS A 28 -5.83 13.72 -7.01
N ASP A 29 -6.60 12.64 -6.91
CA ASP A 29 -7.99 12.57 -7.33
C ASP A 29 -8.99 12.52 -6.16
N ILE A 30 -8.56 12.87 -4.95
CA ILE A 30 -9.40 12.96 -3.76
C ILE A 30 -10.37 14.13 -3.91
N VAL A 31 -11.66 13.85 -3.90
CA VAL A 31 -12.73 14.86 -4.04
C VAL A 31 -13.01 15.56 -2.71
N THR A 32 -12.92 14.83 -1.59
CA THR A 32 -13.19 15.32 -0.23
C THR A 32 -11.95 15.84 0.49
N TYR A 33 -10.91 16.24 -0.27
CA TYR A 33 -9.65 16.70 0.30
C TYR A 33 -9.82 17.95 1.18
N ASN A 34 -9.22 17.91 2.35
CA ASN A 34 -9.08 19.05 3.22
C ASN A 34 -7.75 19.00 4.00
N ARG A 35 -7.36 20.11 4.62
CA ARG A 35 -6.07 20.20 5.31
C ARG A 35 -5.91 19.22 6.48
N ASN A 36 -7.02 18.78 7.10
CA ASN A 36 -6.97 17.85 8.24
C ASN A 36 -6.51 16.45 7.79
N LEU A 37 -6.84 16.06 6.55
CA LEU A 37 -6.31 14.84 5.93
C LEU A 37 -4.78 14.80 5.98
N LEU A 38 -4.16 15.88 5.51
CA LEU A 38 -2.70 16.02 5.53
C LEU A 38 -2.17 16.11 6.96
N ALA A 39 -2.79 16.95 7.80
CA ALA A 39 -2.35 17.16 9.17
C ALA A 39 -2.36 15.85 9.98
N ARG A 40 -3.46 15.07 9.93
CA ARG A 40 -3.56 13.77 10.61
C ARG A 40 -2.50 12.80 10.11
N LEU A 41 -2.24 12.75 8.81
CA LEU A 41 -1.28 11.83 8.20
C LEU A 41 0.17 12.16 8.55
N VAL A 42 0.53 13.45 8.57
CA VAL A 42 1.92 13.90 8.81
C VAL A 42 2.25 13.95 10.30
N TYR A 43 1.30 14.26 11.15
CA TYR A 43 1.53 14.49 12.57
C TYR A 43 2.32 13.39 13.28
N PRO A 44 2.04 12.09 13.09
CA PRO A 44 2.78 11.03 13.76
C PRO A 44 4.27 10.99 13.41
N VAL A 45 4.65 11.33 12.17
CA VAL A 45 6.05 11.29 11.72
C VAL A 45 6.77 12.63 11.91
N ALA A 46 6.05 13.75 11.90
CA ALA A 46 6.63 15.07 12.07
C ALA A 46 6.81 15.46 13.54
N ASN A 47 5.98 14.96 14.44
CA ASN A 47 6.07 15.31 15.85
C ASN A 47 7.29 14.62 16.49
N PRO A 48 8.24 15.39 17.07
CA PRO A 48 9.45 14.83 17.66
C PRO A 48 9.20 13.98 18.92
N LYS A 49 8.04 14.13 19.58
CA LYS A 49 7.65 13.31 20.73
C LYS A 49 7.29 11.87 20.33
N PHE A 50 6.92 11.63 19.06
CA PHE A 50 6.65 10.30 18.54
C PHE A 50 7.87 9.76 17.81
N ASN A 51 8.12 8.48 18.00
CA ASN A 51 9.28 7.81 17.41
C ASN A 51 8.90 7.01 16.16
N PHE A 52 7.93 7.49 15.37
CA PHE A 52 7.51 6.83 14.14
C PHE A 52 8.33 7.31 12.94
N ASP A 53 8.71 6.36 12.10
CA ASP A 53 9.35 6.60 10.81
C ASP A 53 8.36 6.59 9.66
N PHE A 54 7.26 5.85 9.82
CA PHE A 54 6.24 5.67 8.81
C PHE A 54 4.84 5.69 9.43
N CYS A 55 3.91 6.34 8.74
CA CYS A 55 2.50 6.35 9.09
C CYS A 55 1.67 6.00 7.85
N LYS A 56 0.79 5.02 7.97
CA LYS A 56 -0.18 4.61 6.94
C LYS A 56 -1.53 5.20 7.26
N GLY A 57 -2.07 5.97 6.33
CA GLY A 57 -3.46 6.45 6.42
C GLY A 57 -4.45 5.31 6.15
N TYR A 58 -5.58 5.35 6.86
CA TYR A 58 -6.76 4.58 6.50
C TYR A 58 -8.01 5.45 6.68
N TYR A 59 -9.11 5.05 6.09
CA TYR A 59 -10.35 5.81 6.05
C TYR A 59 -11.52 4.91 5.64
N PRO A 60 -12.78 5.27 6.01
CA PRO A 60 -13.93 4.52 5.58
C PRO A 60 -14.14 4.68 4.07
N ARG A 61 -14.24 3.54 3.38
CA ARG A 61 -14.52 3.49 1.93
C ARG A 61 -16.02 3.35 1.68
N VAL A 62 -16.79 4.29 2.19
CA VAL A 62 -18.24 4.33 1.99
C VAL A 62 -18.60 5.66 1.33
N SER A 63 -19.26 5.60 0.18
CA SER A 63 -19.77 6.75 -0.55
C SER A 63 -21.12 6.39 -1.17
N ASN A 64 -22.10 7.30 -1.09
CA ASN A 64 -23.44 7.08 -1.62
C ASN A 64 -24.10 5.77 -1.14
N LYS A 65 -23.99 5.44 0.16
CA LYS A 65 -24.48 4.19 0.78
C LYS A 65 -23.88 2.91 0.16
N LYS A 66 -22.77 3.00 -0.55
CA LYS A 66 -22.08 1.86 -1.17
C LYS A 66 -20.69 1.70 -0.58
N VAL A 67 -20.32 0.45 -0.27
CA VAL A 67 -18.95 0.09 0.18
C VAL A 67 -18.04 0.08 -1.03
N LYS A 68 -17.01 0.89 -0.99
CA LYS A 68 -15.95 1.01 -2.00
C LYS A 68 -14.72 0.14 -1.63
N GLY A 69 -13.61 0.29 -2.36
CA GLY A 69 -12.36 -0.46 -2.08
C GLY A 69 -12.43 -1.91 -2.52
N ARG A 70 -13.01 -2.17 -3.71
CA ARG A 70 -13.18 -3.52 -4.29
C ARG A 70 -11.88 -4.32 -4.32
N VAL A 71 -10.77 -3.72 -4.74
CA VAL A 71 -9.49 -4.45 -4.89
C VAL A 71 -8.95 -4.90 -3.53
N ALA A 72 -8.97 -4.04 -2.51
CA ALA A 72 -8.53 -4.44 -1.17
C ALA A 72 -9.41 -5.58 -0.61
N ARG A 73 -10.73 -5.42 -0.69
CA ARG A 73 -11.71 -6.31 -0.08
C ARG A 73 -11.92 -7.61 -0.85
N LEU A 74 -11.93 -7.56 -2.18
CA LEU A 74 -12.24 -8.72 -3.04
C LEU A 74 -10.99 -9.41 -3.59
N LEU A 75 -9.80 -8.80 -3.47
CA LEU A 75 -8.56 -9.40 -3.93
C LEU A 75 -7.55 -9.54 -2.80
N VAL A 76 -7.11 -8.42 -2.19
CA VAL A 76 -5.93 -8.47 -1.31
C VAL A 76 -6.21 -9.30 -0.06
N SER A 77 -7.26 -8.99 0.70
CA SER A 77 -7.55 -9.75 1.93
C SER A 77 -7.84 -11.23 1.67
N PRO A 78 -8.66 -11.63 0.67
CA PRO A 78 -8.82 -13.05 0.33
C PRO A 78 -7.52 -13.71 -0.13
N LEU A 79 -6.68 -13.01 -0.93
CA LEU A 79 -5.40 -13.53 -1.40
C LEU A 79 -4.44 -13.83 -0.23
N LEU A 80 -4.30 -12.90 0.72
CA LEU A 80 -3.43 -13.10 1.88
C LEU A 80 -3.88 -14.31 2.71
N ARG A 81 -5.19 -14.46 2.95
CA ARG A 81 -5.76 -15.62 3.64
C ARG A 81 -5.57 -16.93 2.87
N ALA A 82 -5.73 -16.90 1.55
CA ALA A 82 -5.51 -18.08 0.72
C ALA A 82 -4.01 -18.46 0.69
N LEU A 83 -3.11 -17.51 0.64
CA LEU A 83 -1.68 -17.73 0.75
C LEU A 83 -1.33 -18.36 2.10
N GLU A 84 -1.81 -17.83 3.21
CA GLU A 84 -1.56 -18.37 4.53
C GLU A 84 -2.05 -19.81 4.67
N LYS A 85 -3.24 -20.14 4.15
CA LYS A 85 -3.75 -21.51 4.11
C LYS A 85 -2.94 -22.45 3.23
N THR A 86 -2.32 -21.93 2.15
CA THR A 86 -1.63 -22.76 1.16
C THR A 86 -0.15 -22.99 1.50
N ILE A 87 0.54 -21.96 1.99
CA ILE A 87 1.99 -22.02 2.29
C ILE A 87 2.32 -21.91 3.79
N GLY A 88 1.28 -21.89 4.64
CA GLY A 88 1.41 -21.74 6.08
C GLY A 88 1.61 -20.31 6.55
N PHE A 89 1.69 -20.13 7.85
CA PHE A 89 1.91 -18.82 8.48
C PHE A 89 3.22 -18.19 8.02
N LYS A 90 3.14 -16.92 7.62
CA LYS A 90 4.31 -16.07 7.28
C LYS A 90 4.14 -14.72 7.97
N GLU A 91 5.15 -14.29 8.69
CA GLU A 91 5.14 -13.00 9.38
C GLU A 91 4.85 -11.83 8.42
N TYR A 92 5.38 -11.90 7.19
CA TYR A 92 5.12 -10.90 6.17
C TYR A 92 3.64 -10.83 5.76
N ILE A 93 2.97 -11.98 5.61
CA ILE A 93 1.53 -12.02 5.30
C ILE A 93 0.73 -11.40 6.43
N SER A 94 1.01 -11.81 7.67
CA SER A 94 0.39 -11.25 8.87
C SER A 94 0.65 -9.75 9.01
N PHE A 95 1.85 -9.29 8.69
CA PHE A 95 2.20 -7.86 8.70
C PHE A 95 1.35 -7.08 7.69
N ILE A 96 1.22 -7.53 6.45
CA ILE A 96 0.39 -6.83 5.44
C ILE A 96 -1.09 -6.85 5.85
N ASP A 97 -1.60 -7.98 6.37
CA ASP A 97 -3.01 -8.12 6.79
C ASP A 97 -3.34 -7.30 8.06
N SER A 98 -2.33 -6.90 8.84
CA SER A 98 -2.51 -6.03 10.01
C SER A 98 -2.91 -4.59 9.66
N PHE A 99 -2.71 -4.17 8.41
CA PHE A 99 -3.11 -2.84 7.97
C PHE A 99 -4.59 -2.79 7.63
N ARG A 100 -5.32 -1.86 8.25
CA ARG A 100 -6.77 -1.67 8.01
C ARG A 100 -7.10 -1.39 6.54
N TYR A 101 -6.19 -0.69 5.85
CA TYR A 101 -6.30 -0.48 4.41
C TYR A 101 -4.90 -0.51 3.75
N PRO A 102 -4.36 -1.69 3.42
CA PRO A 102 -3.00 -1.82 2.88
C PRO A 102 -2.81 -1.09 1.55
N LEU A 103 -3.85 -0.95 0.75
CA LEU A 103 -3.83 -0.27 -0.55
C LEU A 103 -4.16 1.24 -0.48
N ALA A 104 -4.27 1.85 0.72
CA ALA A 104 -4.40 3.31 0.79
C ALA A 104 -3.20 3.98 0.13
N GLY A 105 -3.44 4.95 -0.75
CA GLY A 105 -2.37 5.74 -1.37
C GLY A 105 -1.76 6.77 -0.42
N GLU A 106 -2.39 6.95 0.73
CA GLU A 106 -2.05 7.94 1.74
C GLU A 106 -1.10 7.33 2.75
N PHE A 107 0.14 7.82 2.76
CA PHE A 107 1.13 7.48 3.75
C PHE A 107 2.15 8.60 3.91
N SER A 108 2.78 8.65 5.07
CA SER A 108 3.85 9.60 5.36
C SER A 108 5.04 8.90 5.98
N PHE A 109 6.21 9.52 5.85
CA PHE A 109 7.43 9.02 6.45
C PHE A 109 8.43 10.16 6.73
N ARG A 110 9.37 9.90 7.62
CA ARG A 110 10.52 10.79 7.79
C ARG A 110 11.38 10.75 6.53
N ARG A 111 11.93 11.89 6.12
CA ARG A 111 12.76 11.99 4.91
C ARG A 111 13.87 10.94 4.83
N ARG A 112 14.46 10.56 5.96
CA ARG A 112 15.50 9.53 6.00
C ARG A 112 15.07 8.20 5.38
N VAL A 113 13.79 7.83 5.53
CA VAL A 113 13.22 6.59 4.98
C VAL A 113 13.36 6.53 3.45
N LEU A 114 13.30 7.68 2.76
CA LEU A 114 13.44 7.74 1.30
C LEU A 114 14.78 7.23 0.78
N LYS A 115 15.83 7.26 1.60
CA LYS A 115 17.17 6.77 1.24
C LYS A 115 17.25 5.25 1.23
N ASP A 116 16.39 4.59 2.00
CA ASP A 116 16.50 3.17 2.31
C ASP A 116 15.50 2.31 1.53
N ILE A 117 14.42 2.92 0.99
CA ILE A 117 13.34 2.17 0.36
C ILE A 117 13.49 2.03 -1.15
N ARG A 118 13.10 0.85 -1.65
CA ARG A 118 12.99 0.54 -3.07
C ARG A 118 11.53 0.32 -3.39
N ILE A 119 10.95 1.15 -4.25
CA ILE A 119 9.54 1.08 -4.58
C ILE A 119 9.31 0.51 -5.98
N PRO A 120 8.24 -0.28 -6.19
CA PRO A 120 7.83 -0.69 -7.53
C PRO A 120 7.47 0.52 -8.39
N PHE A 121 7.76 0.42 -9.68
CA PHE A 121 7.40 1.48 -10.65
C PHE A 121 5.94 1.40 -11.14
N ASP A 122 5.24 0.32 -10.81
CA ASP A 122 3.90 -0.03 -11.24
C ASP A 122 2.82 0.22 -10.16
N TRP A 123 1.68 -0.47 -10.25
CA TRP A 123 0.58 -0.40 -9.28
C TRP A 123 0.81 -1.22 -8.01
N GLY A 124 1.94 -1.88 -7.88
CA GLY A 124 2.38 -2.54 -6.65
C GLY A 124 2.97 -1.59 -5.61
N LEU A 125 2.92 -0.26 -5.83
CA LEU A 125 3.54 0.75 -4.99
C LEU A 125 3.23 0.58 -3.51
N GLU A 126 1.98 0.52 -3.13
CA GLU A 126 1.54 0.49 -1.73
C GLU A 126 2.04 -0.76 -1.02
N ILE A 127 1.89 -1.93 -1.67
CA ILE A 127 2.42 -3.20 -1.15
C ILE A 127 3.95 -3.18 -1.11
N GLY A 128 4.59 -2.60 -2.12
CA GLY A 128 6.05 -2.45 -2.15
C GLY A 128 6.58 -1.59 -1.01
N VAL A 129 5.94 -0.44 -0.75
CA VAL A 129 6.28 0.41 0.41
C VAL A 129 6.13 -0.36 1.72
N LEU A 130 5.00 -1.05 1.94
CA LEU A 130 4.82 -1.87 3.13
C LEU A 130 5.87 -3.00 3.24
N SER A 131 6.27 -3.59 2.12
CA SER A 131 7.34 -4.60 2.08
C SER A 131 8.69 -4.04 2.50
N GLU A 132 8.99 -2.79 2.13
CA GLU A 132 10.22 -2.11 2.57
C GLU A 132 10.15 -1.72 4.05
N MET A 133 8.97 -1.30 4.54
CA MET A 133 8.76 -1.08 5.97
C MET A 133 8.99 -2.36 6.78
N TYR A 134 8.41 -3.47 6.35
CA TYR A 134 8.62 -4.78 6.97
C TYR A 134 10.11 -5.19 7.01
N ARG A 135 10.85 -4.89 5.93
CA ARG A 135 12.26 -5.29 5.82
C ARG A 135 13.20 -4.44 6.66
N ASN A 136 12.96 -3.12 6.73
CA ASN A 136 13.97 -2.16 7.18
C ASN A 136 13.65 -1.55 8.55
N TYR A 137 12.42 -1.68 9.05
CA TYR A 137 11.97 -0.97 10.24
C TYR A 137 11.28 -1.88 11.26
N ALA A 138 11.57 -1.68 12.53
CA ALA A 138 10.87 -2.37 13.61
C ALA A 138 9.40 -1.91 13.69
N SER A 139 8.49 -2.82 14.09
CA SER A 139 7.05 -2.55 14.11
C SER A 139 6.65 -1.35 14.97
N ASN A 140 7.39 -1.08 16.06
CA ASN A 140 7.16 0.07 16.92
C ASN A 140 7.56 1.43 16.29
N ARG A 141 8.15 1.39 15.09
CA ARG A 141 8.47 2.58 14.27
C ARG A 141 7.39 2.89 13.25
N LEU A 142 6.36 2.08 13.17
CA LEU A 142 5.29 2.15 12.18
C LEU A 142 3.96 2.41 12.89
N CYS A 143 3.10 3.21 12.30
CA CYS A 143 1.75 3.42 12.80
C CYS A 143 0.71 3.50 11.69
N GLN A 144 -0.55 3.44 12.09
CA GLN A 144 -1.70 3.68 11.23
C GLN A 144 -2.55 4.79 11.84
N VAL A 145 -3.13 5.64 11.02
CA VAL A 145 -3.98 6.75 11.47
C VAL A 145 -5.25 6.84 10.64
N ASP A 146 -6.37 7.07 11.31
CA ASP A 146 -7.63 7.44 10.65
C ASP A 146 -7.54 8.90 10.18
N ILE A 147 -7.49 9.09 8.86
CA ILE A 147 -7.26 10.41 8.28
C ILE A 147 -8.54 11.15 7.90
N ALA A 148 -9.67 10.45 7.78
CA ALA A 148 -10.91 11.07 7.31
C ALA A 148 -12.16 10.31 7.74
N ASP A 149 -13.17 11.03 8.18
CA ASP A 149 -14.49 10.47 8.48
C ASP A 149 -15.28 10.19 7.19
N VAL A 150 -15.02 10.98 6.14
CA VAL A 150 -15.59 10.81 4.79
C VAL A 150 -14.45 10.92 3.78
N TYR A 151 -14.33 9.92 2.92
CA TYR A 151 -13.30 9.88 1.89
C TYR A 151 -13.90 9.43 0.55
N ASP A 152 -13.84 10.32 -0.43
CA ASP A 152 -14.25 10.02 -1.80
C ASP A 152 -13.18 10.48 -2.79
N HIS A 153 -12.98 9.70 -3.85
CA HIS A 153 -12.07 10.00 -4.94
C HIS A 153 -12.70 9.52 -6.26
N LYS A 154 -12.16 9.99 -7.37
CA LYS A 154 -12.58 9.53 -8.69
C LYS A 154 -12.42 8.01 -8.81
N HIS A 155 -13.45 7.36 -9.35
CA HIS A 155 -13.43 5.91 -9.51
C HIS A 155 -12.83 5.52 -10.85
N GLN A 156 -12.00 4.49 -10.83
CA GLN A 156 -11.61 3.80 -12.06
C GLN A 156 -12.62 2.70 -12.37
N ASP A 157 -13.05 2.65 -13.62
CA ASP A 157 -13.95 1.62 -14.11
C ASP A 157 -13.20 0.32 -14.42
N ILE A 158 -13.95 -0.79 -14.41
CA ILE A 158 -13.45 -2.08 -14.89
C ILE A 158 -13.43 -1.98 -16.42
N SER A 159 -12.24 -2.14 -17.03
CA SER A 159 -12.11 -2.26 -18.46
C SER A 159 -12.57 -3.67 -18.86
N LEU A 160 -13.84 -3.81 -19.24
CA LEU A 160 -14.38 -5.07 -19.76
C LEU A 160 -13.66 -5.42 -21.07
N GLY A 161 -13.03 -6.59 -21.12
CA GLY A 161 -12.36 -7.13 -22.31
C GLY A 161 -10.88 -6.76 -22.49
N ASP A 162 -10.29 -5.90 -21.63
CA ASP A 162 -8.85 -5.57 -21.69
C ASP A 162 -8.18 -5.70 -20.32
N ASN A 163 -7.60 -6.87 -20.06
CA ASN A 163 -6.89 -7.17 -18.82
C ASN A 163 -5.56 -6.40 -18.65
N THR A 164 -5.15 -5.63 -19.66
CA THR A 164 -3.93 -4.81 -19.61
C THR A 164 -4.19 -3.41 -19.08
N LYS A 165 -5.45 -3.05 -18.79
CA LYS A 165 -5.87 -1.72 -18.36
C LYS A 165 -6.71 -1.76 -17.06
N GLY A 166 -6.91 -0.60 -16.46
CA GLY A 166 -7.82 -0.39 -15.33
C GLY A 166 -7.51 -1.28 -14.12
N LEU A 167 -8.56 -1.72 -13.45
CA LEU A 167 -8.46 -2.51 -12.23
C LEU A 167 -7.84 -3.89 -12.43
N SER A 168 -7.98 -4.52 -13.61
CA SER A 168 -7.37 -5.82 -13.91
C SER A 168 -5.85 -5.74 -13.90
N ARG A 169 -5.27 -4.73 -14.55
CA ARG A 169 -3.83 -4.48 -14.51
C ARG A 169 -3.35 -4.18 -13.09
N MET A 170 -4.05 -3.31 -12.37
CA MET A 170 -3.72 -2.97 -10.99
C MET A 170 -3.71 -4.22 -10.10
N SER A 171 -4.72 -5.08 -10.21
CA SER A 171 -4.79 -6.36 -9.49
C SER A 171 -3.60 -7.26 -9.79
N THR A 172 -3.22 -7.37 -11.06
CA THR A 172 -2.05 -8.17 -11.49
C THR A 172 -0.76 -7.64 -10.89
N ASP A 173 -0.52 -6.33 -10.90
CA ASP A 173 0.70 -5.72 -10.36
C ASP A 173 0.77 -5.89 -8.83
N ILE A 174 -0.36 -5.80 -8.13
CA ILE A 174 -0.46 -6.05 -6.69
C ILE A 174 -0.12 -7.51 -6.36
N ILE A 175 -0.71 -8.48 -7.06
CA ILE A 175 -0.41 -9.91 -6.88
C ILE A 175 1.08 -10.15 -7.09
N LYS A 176 1.65 -9.62 -8.18
CA LYS A 176 3.09 -9.73 -8.47
C LYS A 176 3.94 -9.18 -7.33
N ALA A 177 3.57 -8.04 -6.75
CA ALA A 177 4.32 -7.45 -5.64
C ALA A 177 4.35 -8.39 -4.41
N VAL A 178 3.20 -8.96 -4.02
CA VAL A 178 3.11 -9.92 -2.92
C VAL A 178 3.94 -11.17 -3.20
N ILE A 179 3.74 -11.80 -4.36
CA ILE A 179 4.44 -13.04 -4.74
C ILE A 179 5.96 -12.83 -4.81
N ARG A 180 6.42 -11.74 -5.44
CA ARG A 180 7.85 -11.41 -5.52
C ARG A 180 8.47 -11.23 -4.14
N LYS A 181 7.75 -10.62 -3.21
CA LYS A 181 8.26 -10.45 -1.85
C LYS A 181 8.39 -11.79 -1.14
N LEU A 182 7.38 -12.64 -1.20
CA LEU A 182 7.44 -14.00 -0.65
C LEU A 182 8.56 -14.82 -1.28
N ALA A 183 8.71 -14.77 -2.61
CA ALA A 183 9.82 -15.43 -3.31
C ALA A 183 11.20 -14.92 -2.86
N SER A 184 11.33 -13.61 -2.60
CA SER A 184 12.57 -13.02 -2.06
C SER A 184 12.89 -13.49 -0.63
N GLN A 185 11.93 -14.07 0.07
CA GLN A 185 12.07 -14.67 1.39
C GLN A 185 12.28 -16.20 1.34
N GLY A 186 12.45 -16.76 0.14
CA GLY A 186 12.72 -18.18 -0.07
C GLY A 186 11.48 -19.02 -0.38
N GLU A 187 10.28 -18.42 -0.49
CA GLU A 187 9.09 -19.18 -0.86
C GLU A 187 9.14 -19.57 -2.33
N THR A 188 8.88 -20.84 -2.60
CA THR A 188 8.81 -21.40 -3.95
C THR A 188 7.36 -21.62 -4.37
N PHE A 189 7.02 -21.18 -5.57
CA PHE A 189 5.67 -21.30 -6.12
C PHE A 189 5.64 -22.32 -7.26
N SER A 190 5.40 -23.58 -6.92
CA SER A 190 5.17 -24.65 -7.91
C SER A 190 3.77 -24.53 -8.53
N MET A 191 3.57 -25.21 -9.66
CA MET A 191 2.24 -25.28 -10.29
C MET A 191 1.18 -25.91 -9.37
N SER A 192 1.58 -26.84 -8.50
CA SER A 192 0.68 -27.42 -7.49
C SER A 192 0.22 -26.35 -6.47
N ILE A 193 1.14 -25.52 -5.98
CA ILE A 193 0.82 -24.41 -5.06
C ILE A 193 -0.13 -23.42 -5.74
N PHE A 194 0.11 -23.04 -7.01
CA PHE A 194 -0.82 -22.17 -7.72
C PHE A 194 -2.22 -22.75 -7.89
N ARG A 195 -2.33 -24.08 -8.15
CA ARG A 195 -3.63 -24.75 -8.22
C ARG A 195 -4.34 -24.73 -6.87
N SER A 196 -3.63 -25.06 -5.78
CA SER A 196 -4.17 -24.99 -4.42
C SER A 196 -4.61 -23.58 -4.05
N LEU A 197 -3.77 -22.58 -4.33
CA LEU A 197 -4.10 -21.17 -4.11
C LEU A 197 -5.37 -20.76 -4.84
N LYS A 198 -5.50 -21.13 -6.12
CA LYS A 198 -6.69 -20.85 -6.92
C LYS A 198 -7.95 -21.53 -6.37
N ALA A 199 -7.82 -22.72 -5.84
CA ALA A 199 -8.96 -23.44 -5.24
C ALA A 199 -9.37 -22.89 -3.87
N THR A 200 -8.41 -22.27 -3.13
CA THR A 200 -8.64 -21.70 -1.79
C THR A 200 -9.15 -20.26 -1.87
N TYR A 201 -8.74 -19.51 -2.91
CA TYR A 201 -9.15 -18.13 -3.17
C TYR A 201 -10.62 -18.01 -3.59
#